data_9f6b18a0dac391dab8f60ee3ab7e071b
#
_entry.id   9f6b18a0dac391dab8f60ee3ab7e071b
#
_cell.length_a   1.000
_cell.length_b   1.000
_cell.length_c   1.000
_cell.angle_alpha   90.00
_cell.angle_beta   90.00
_cell.angle_gamma   90.00
#
_symmetry.space_group_name_H-M   'P 1'
#
loop_
_entity.id
_entity.type
_entity.pdbx_description
1 polymer ?
#
loop_
_entity_poly.entity_id
_entity_poly.type
_entity_poly.pdbx_seq_one_letter_code
_entity_poly.pdbx_strand_id
1 'polypeptide(L)'
;MLLGAKYFKTARTCGAARQSGGRSTAAAAGEVMLGDLVRQGFSVTDDHEEADAVIVNTCAFVEDAKAESIEAIIEAASLNEDGKRRRVVVTGCLAQRYSDSLAADLPEADLVVGFQNYAQLGTSIRGSLGLEHQQQQQQALPGSTVALPSPPPIDDPSSEPALVPSAPSSARVQVGDSTVAFRPEWDRVRLTPRHSAYLRVAEGCNHACTFCSIPGFRGKFRSKPWAPLLEEAERLVAGGAVELNLIAEDTNQWGQDRRDGRNLATLLRELSVIPGLRFIRLLYCYPSYFTDELIEEIASNEKVAKYIDMPLQHIDNLVLLAMNRPPREHTVALLTKLRERIPGLVLRTTFISGFPGETQAQHNELVSFVKSFKFERMGCFTYSEEDGTPAAEMPEQVSPAVRQRRRDELVSLQQRISEGFAQSLVGRTLEVLVDALGEDGGFIGRTEWDAPDVDPIVFLAEAEDPAVPRLELGQVRRCRVDGASIFDLDATVVA
;
A
#
# COMPACT_ATOMS: atom_id res chain seq x y z
N MET A 1 32.80 10.52 -11.80
CA MET A 1 32.03 9.72 -12.77
C MET A 1 30.84 9.18 -12.04
N LEU A 2 29.68 9.82 -12.19
CA LEU A 2 28.44 9.43 -11.52
C LEU A 2 27.86 8.23 -12.27
N LEU A 3 27.86 7.05 -11.63
CA LEU A 3 27.24 5.85 -12.15
C LEU A 3 25.75 5.96 -11.84
N GLY A 4 24.94 6.23 -12.87
CA GLY A 4 23.50 6.34 -12.70
C GLY A 4 22.79 5.02 -12.93
N ALA A 5 22.17 4.44 -11.89
CA ALA A 5 21.00 3.60 -12.13
C ALA A 5 19.80 4.56 -12.16
N LYS A 6 19.19 4.63 -13.32
CA LYS A 6 18.23 5.68 -13.62
C LYS A 6 16.97 5.01 -14.14
N TYR A 7 15.90 5.13 -13.50
CA TYR A 7 14.54 4.73 -13.82
C TYR A 7 13.94 3.67 -12.89
N PHE A 8 12.87 4.06 -12.22
CA PHE A 8 12.03 3.18 -11.44
C PHE A 8 10.62 3.21 -12.03
N LYS A 9 10.19 2.08 -12.59
CA LYS A 9 8.80 1.88 -12.98
C LYS A 9 8.16 0.93 -11.98
N THR A 10 7.27 1.43 -11.14
CA THR A 10 6.29 0.54 -10.52
C THR A 10 5.30 0.14 -11.60
N ALA A 11 4.99 -1.15 -11.72
CA ALA A 11 3.88 -1.56 -12.56
C ALA A 11 2.69 -0.66 -12.27
N ARG A 12 2.15 0.02 -13.29
CA ARG A 12 0.91 0.78 -13.16
C ARG A 12 -0.17 -0.23 -12.83
N THR A 13 -0.61 -0.26 -11.58
CA THR A 13 -1.61 -1.22 -11.16
C THR A 13 -2.92 -0.95 -11.89
N CYS A 14 -3.47 -1.98 -12.52
CA CYS A 14 -4.77 -2.04 -13.17
C CYS A 14 -5.90 -1.51 -12.27
N GLY A 15 -7.07 -1.18 -12.80
CA GLY A 15 -8.24 -0.75 -12.03
C GLY A 15 -8.59 -1.68 -10.87
N ALA A 16 -8.30 -2.99 -10.98
CA ALA A 16 -8.45 -3.97 -9.90
C ALA A 16 -7.49 -3.73 -8.73
N ALA A 17 -6.22 -3.41 -9.01
CA ALA A 17 -5.25 -3.08 -7.96
C ALA A 17 -5.47 -1.68 -7.35
N ARG A 18 -6.11 -0.74 -8.09
CA ARG A 18 -6.61 0.52 -7.49
C ARG A 18 -7.63 0.24 -6.40
N GLN A 19 -8.50 -0.73 -6.60
CA GLN A 19 -9.52 -1.10 -5.61
C GLN A 19 -8.97 -1.90 -4.43
N SER A 20 -7.84 -2.64 -4.58
CA SER A 20 -7.26 -3.51 -3.53
C SER A 20 -6.19 -2.83 -2.65
N GLY A 21 -5.82 -1.58 -2.95
CA GLY A 21 -4.79 -0.88 -2.19
C GLY A 21 -3.35 -1.41 -2.35
N GLY A 22 -3.11 -2.35 -3.26
CA GLY A 22 -1.77 -2.90 -3.51
C GLY A 22 -0.72 -1.84 -3.92
N ARG A 23 -1.15 -0.67 -4.38
CA ARG A 23 -0.27 0.47 -4.69
C ARG A 23 0.45 1.02 -3.47
N SER A 24 -0.22 1.16 -2.34
CA SER A 24 0.33 1.80 -1.15
C SER A 24 1.53 1.03 -0.60
N THR A 25 1.42 -0.31 -0.53
CA THR A 25 2.51 -1.18 -0.06
C THR A 25 3.67 -1.20 -1.07
N ALA A 26 3.36 -1.24 -2.38
CA ALA A 26 4.36 -1.20 -3.44
C ALA A 26 5.09 0.15 -3.49
N ALA A 27 4.36 1.27 -3.35
CA ALA A 27 4.94 2.61 -3.31
C ALA A 27 5.90 2.78 -2.11
N ALA A 28 5.47 2.42 -0.90
CA ALA A 28 6.31 2.51 0.29
C ALA A 28 7.60 1.66 0.15
N ALA A 29 7.48 0.41 -0.33
CA ALA A 29 8.65 -0.45 -0.58
C ALA A 29 9.57 0.14 -1.66
N GLY A 30 9.00 0.70 -2.72
CA GLY A 30 9.74 1.36 -3.80
C GLY A 30 10.53 2.58 -3.32
N GLU A 31 9.92 3.46 -2.52
CA GLU A 31 10.58 4.63 -1.95
C GLU A 31 11.80 4.25 -1.11
N VAL A 32 11.69 3.19 -0.29
CA VAL A 32 12.79 2.68 0.53
C VAL A 32 13.91 2.09 -0.34
N MET A 33 13.56 1.28 -1.34
CA MET A 33 14.54 0.73 -2.28
C MET A 33 15.32 1.82 -3.00
N LEU A 34 14.63 2.86 -3.48
CA LEU A 34 15.27 4.00 -4.15
C LEU A 34 16.18 4.77 -3.21
N GLY A 35 15.77 5.01 -1.97
CA GLY A 35 16.61 5.62 -0.95
C GLY A 35 17.89 4.83 -0.69
N ASP A 36 17.78 3.51 -0.57
CA ASP A 36 18.92 2.61 -0.43
C ASP A 36 19.88 2.68 -1.64
N LEU A 37 19.34 2.75 -2.85
CA LEU A 37 20.15 2.87 -4.06
C LEU A 37 20.87 4.23 -4.13
N VAL A 38 20.19 5.33 -3.80
CA VAL A 38 20.80 6.66 -3.75
C VAL A 38 21.94 6.71 -2.75
N ARG A 39 21.78 6.13 -1.53
CA ARG A 39 22.88 6.01 -0.57
C ARG A 39 24.07 5.21 -1.10
N GLN A 40 23.81 4.23 -1.95
CA GLN A 40 24.84 3.42 -2.58
C GLN A 40 25.46 4.11 -3.80
N GLY A 41 25.12 5.39 -4.09
CA GLY A 41 25.71 6.19 -5.16
C GLY A 41 25.05 6.02 -6.52
N PHE A 42 23.81 5.51 -6.56
CA PHE A 42 22.98 5.55 -7.77
C PHE A 42 22.24 6.87 -7.89
N SER A 43 22.00 7.34 -9.10
CA SER A 43 21.06 8.43 -9.38
C SER A 43 19.75 7.87 -9.91
N VAL A 44 18.62 8.47 -9.51
CA VAL A 44 17.27 8.10 -9.96
C VAL A 44 16.83 9.08 -11.03
N THR A 45 16.27 8.59 -12.13
CA THR A 45 15.69 9.41 -13.21
C THR A 45 14.37 8.80 -13.65
N ASP A 46 13.47 9.60 -14.17
CA ASP A 46 12.25 9.21 -14.88
C ASP A 46 12.44 9.13 -16.40
N ASP A 47 13.61 9.56 -16.90
CA ASP A 47 13.98 9.44 -18.30
C ASP A 47 14.61 8.07 -18.58
N HIS A 48 13.88 7.24 -19.32
CA HIS A 48 14.34 5.91 -19.70
C HIS A 48 15.54 5.92 -20.66
N GLU A 49 15.74 6.98 -21.45
CA GLU A 49 16.88 7.08 -22.37
C GLU A 49 18.20 7.23 -21.61
N GLU A 50 18.16 7.86 -20.44
CA GLU A 50 19.33 8.02 -19.58
C GLU A 50 19.61 6.80 -18.68
N ALA A 51 18.64 5.90 -18.48
CA ALA A 51 18.74 4.79 -17.54
C ALA A 51 19.80 3.74 -17.95
N ASP A 52 20.53 3.20 -16.98
CA ASP A 52 21.40 2.02 -17.12
C ASP A 52 20.72 0.75 -16.60
N ALA A 53 19.75 0.90 -15.69
CA ALA A 53 18.92 -0.18 -15.19
C ALA A 53 17.47 0.27 -15.00
N VAL A 54 16.53 -0.62 -15.29
CA VAL A 54 15.10 -0.44 -15.04
C VAL A 54 14.68 -1.42 -13.96
N ILE A 55 14.12 -0.91 -12.86
CA ILE A 55 13.65 -1.74 -11.75
C ILE A 55 12.14 -1.83 -11.82
N VAL A 56 11.62 -3.05 -11.97
CA VAL A 56 10.18 -3.33 -11.98
C VAL A 56 9.79 -3.94 -10.63
N ASN A 57 9.08 -3.17 -9.82
CA ASN A 57 8.53 -3.66 -8.56
C ASN A 57 7.14 -4.27 -8.82
N THR A 58 7.03 -5.57 -8.65
CA THR A 58 5.93 -6.40 -9.13
C THR A 58 4.92 -6.76 -8.04
N CYS A 59 3.68 -7.01 -8.44
CA CYS A 59 2.59 -7.52 -7.60
C CYS A 59 2.24 -8.96 -8.01
N ALA A 60 1.83 -9.80 -7.02
CA ALA A 60 1.38 -11.18 -7.26
C ALA A 60 0.10 -11.49 -6.47
N PHE A 61 -0.74 -10.49 -6.22
CA PHE A 61 -1.91 -10.65 -5.36
C PHE A 61 -3.10 -11.27 -6.08
N VAL A 62 -3.35 -10.87 -7.32
CA VAL A 62 -4.42 -11.40 -8.19
C VAL A 62 -3.91 -11.53 -9.61
N GLU A 63 -4.58 -12.35 -10.44
CA GLU A 63 -4.16 -12.65 -11.81
C GLU A 63 -3.94 -11.38 -12.65
N ASP A 64 -4.89 -10.43 -12.61
CA ASP A 64 -4.77 -9.16 -13.34
C ASP A 64 -3.50 -8.38 -12.94
N ALA A 65 -3.12 -8.39 -11.67
CA ALA A 65 -1.93 -7.71 -11.19
C ALA A 65 -0.63 -8.45 -11.58
N LYS A 66 -0.69 -9.78 -11.71
CA LYS A 66 0.42 -10.59 -12.25
C LYS A 66 0.61 -10.27 -13.73
N ALA A 67 -0.47 -10.29 -14.53
CA ALA A 67 -0.44 -9.96 -15.94
C ALA A 67 0.15 -8.56 -16.19
N GLU A 68 -0.31 -7.54 -15.46
CA GLU A 68 0.24 -6.18 -15.54
C GLU A 68 1.74 -6.11 -15.16
N SER A 69 2.15 -6.88 -14.15
CA SER A 69 3.56 -6.95 -13.75
C SER A 69 4.43 -7.56 -14.86
N ILE A 70 3.95 -8.61 -15.52
CA ILE A 70 4.63 -9.26 -16.65
C ILE A 70 4.71 -8.29 -17.83
N GLU A 71 3.61 -7.59 -18.16
CA GLU A 71 3.57 -6.60 -19.23
C GLU A 71 4.58 -5.46 -18.96
N ALA A 72 4.68 -4.98 -17.72
CA ALA A 72 5.65 -3.96 -17.33
C ALA A 72 7.12 -4.46 -17.48
N ILE A 73 7.39 -5.74 -17.25
CA ILE A 73 8.72 -6.33 -17.46
C ILE A 73 9.04 -6.37 -18.96
N ILE A 74 8.09 -6.79 -19.79
CA ILE A 74 8.26 -6.84 -21.25
C ILE A 74 8.44 -5.43 -21.81
N GLU A 75 7.65 -4.45 -21.36
CA GLU A 75 7.81 -3.05 -21.74
C GLU A 75 9.21 -2.51 -21.37
N ALA A 76 9.69 -2.81 -20.14
CA ALA A 76 11.03 -2.42 -19.72
C ALA A 76 12.12 -3.05 -20.58
N ALA A 77 11.94 -4.27 -21.04
CA ALA A 77 12.86 -4.95 -21.93
C ALA A 77 12.86 -4.38 -23.34
N SER A 78 11.70 -3.95 -23.86
CA SER A 78 11.57 -3.33 -25.19
C SER A 78 12.34 -2.02 -25.32
N LEU A 79 12.64 -1.35 -24.22
CA LEU A 79 13.51 -0.16 -24.21
C LEU A 79 14.93 -0.44 -24.73
N ASN A 80 15.34 -1.70 -24.80
CA ASN A 80 16.65 -2.12 -25.34
C ASN A 80 16.68 -2.22 -26.88
N GLU A 81 15.54 -2.07 -27.55
CA GLU A 81 15.45 -2.08 -29.02
C GLU A 81 16.12 -0.85 -29.67
N ASP A 82 16.35 0.22 -28.89
CA ASP A 82 17.08 1.41 -29.32
C ASP A 82 18.61 1.19 -29.47
N GLY A 83 19.10 -0.01 -29.11
CA GLY A 83 20.52 -0.37 -29.15
C GLY A 83 21.32 -0.04 -27.89
N LYS A 84 20.73 0.66 -26.90
CA LYS A 84 21.30 0.85 -25.56
C LYS A 84 20.85 -0.31 -24.66
N ARG A 85 21.81 -1.06 -24.12
CA ARG A 85 21.48 -2.17 -23.20
C ARG A 85 21.27 -1.65 -21.77
N ARG A 86 20.03 -1.68 -21.33
CA ARG A 86 19.63 -1.44 -19.94
C ARG A 86 19.42 -2.77 -19.23
N ARG A 87 19.76 -2.85 -17.95
CA ARG A 87 19.46 -4.04 -17.14
C ARG A 87 18.04 -3.99 -16.62
N VAL A 88 17.27 -5.05 -16.86
CA VAL A 88 15.92 -5.22 -16.33
C VAL A 88 15.99 -5.98 -15.03
N VAL A 89 15.66 -5.31 -13.93
CA VAL A 89 15.70 -5.86 -12.58
C VAL A 89 14.28 -6.03 -12.07
N VAL A 90 13.88 -7.27 -11.80
CA VAL A 90 12.54 -7.62 -11.33
C VAL A 90 12.58 -7.88 -9.82
N THR A 91 11.70 -7.23 -9.09
CA THR A 91 11.58 -7.35 -7.63
C THR A 91 10.12 -7.31 -7.20
N GLY A 92 9.82 -7.48 -5.92
CA GLY A 92 8.45 -7.45 -5.41
C GLY A 92 7.85 -8.83 -5.19
N CYS A 93 6.51 -8.85 -5.04
CA CYS A 93 5.80 -10.08 -4.68
C CYS A 93 5.86 -11.16 -5.76
N LEU A 94 5.81 -10.78 -7.05
CA LEU A 94 5.88 -11.74 -8.15
C LEU A 94 7.29 -12.39 -8.20
N ALA A 95 8.34 -11.57 -8.04
CA ALA A 95 9.72 -12.06 -7.95
C ALA A 95 9.91 -13.03 -6.77
N GLN A 96 9.33 -12.74 -5.60
CA GLN A 96 9.41 -13.59 -4.43
C GLN A 96 8.65 -14.91 -4.59
N ARG A 97 7.49 -14.88 -5.24
CA ARG A 97 6.58 -16.03 -5.33
C ARG A 97 6.91 -16.98 -6.50
N TYR A 98 7.35 -16.41 -7.62
CA TYR A 98 7.50 -17.15 -8.90
C TYR A 98 8.91 -16.97 -9.50
N SER A 99 9.94 -16.88 -8.68
CA SER A 99 11.32 -16.60 -9.11
C SER A 99 11.82 -17.49 -10.24
N ASP A 100 11.61 -18.79 -10.09
CA ASP A 100 12.12 -19.78 -11.04
C ASP A 100 11.38 -19.75 -12.38
N SER A 101 10.04 -19.63 -12.34
CA SER A 101 9.21 -19.47 -13.54
C SER A 101 9.53 -18.17 -14.26
N LEU A 102 9.64 -17.04 -13.53
CA LEU A 102 10.04 -15.75 -14.10
C LEU A 102 11.41 -15.83 -14.79
N ALA A 103 12.36 -16.50 -14.16
CA ALA A 103 13.68 -16.64 -14.74
C ALA A 103 13.68 -17.56 -15.99
N ALA A 104 12.81 -18.58 -16.02
CA ALA A 104 12.71 -19.48 -17.15
C ALA A 104 11.93 -18.87 -18.33
N ASP A 105 10.79 -18.22 -18.03
CA ASP A 105 9.83 -17.78 -19.04
C ASP A 105 10.07 -16.35 -19.54
N LEU A 106 10.80 -15.51 -18.77
CA LEU A 106 11.15 -14.13 -19.11
C LEU A 106 12.67 -13.93 -19.16
N PRO A 107 13.34 -14.41 -20.24
CA PRO A 107 14.79 -14.25 -20.43
C PRO A 107 15.23 -12.78 -20.46
N GLU A 108 14.32 -11.86 -20.68
CA GLU A 108 14.51 -10.41 -20.70
C GLU A 108 14.84 -9.84 -19.29
N ALA A 109 14.40 -10.49 -18.22
CA ALA A 109 14.75 -10.08 -16.86
C ALA A 109 16.22 -10.45 -16.58
N ASP A 110 17.10 -9.46 -16.51
CA ASP A 110 18.52 -9.68 -16.21
C ASP A 110 18.77 -10.12 -14.76
N LEU A 111 17.90 -9.70 -13.83
CA LEU A 111 18.03 -9.99 -12.41
C LEU A 111 16.65 -10.11 -11.74
N VAL A 112 16.44 -11.16 -10.96
CA VAL A 112 15.23 -11.40 -10.16
C VAL A 112 15.62 -11.39 -8.68
N VAL A 113 15.10 -10.42 -7.90
CA VAL A 113 15.52 -10.16 -6.52
C VAL A 113 14.34 -10.29 -5.55
N GLY A 114 14.44 -11.22 -4.60
CA GLY A 114 13.48 -11.40 -3.51
C GLY A 114 13.70 -10.45 -2.32
N PHE A 115 12.78 -10.50 -1.37
CA PHE A 115 12.72 -9.58 -0.23
C PHE A 115 13.96 -9.58 0.66
N GLN A 116 14.55 -10.75 0.90
CA GLN A 116 15.73 -10.90 1.73
C GLN A 116 16.93 -10.12 1.18
N ASN A 117 16.99 -9.97 -0.14
CA ASN A 117 18.16 -9.38 -0.82
C ASN A 117 17.97 -7.87 -1.13
N TYR A 118 16.91 -7.23 -0.66
CA TYR A 118 16.69 -5.79 -0.88
C TYR A 118 17.83 -4.93 -0.34
N ALA A 119 18.45 -5.31 0.78
CA ALA A 119 19.60 -4.59 1.32
C ALA A 119 20.82 -4.60 0.40
N GLN A 120 20.90 -5.58 -0.48
CA GLN A 120 22.02 -5.83 -1.38
C GLN A 120 21.69 -5.47 -2.84
N LEU A 121 20.49 -4.92 -3.09
CA LEU A 121 19.99 -4.64 -4.43
C LEU A 121 20.99 -3.83 -5.27
N GLY A 122 21.56 -2.77 -4.71
CA GLY A 122 22.56 -1.96 -5.42
C GLY A 122 23.86 -2.73 -5.74
N THR A 123 24.31 -3.59 -4.86
CA THR A 123 25.47 -4.48 -5.13
C THR A 123 25.15 -5.45 -6.26
N SER A 124 23.97 -6.06 -6.24
CA SER A 124 23.51 -6.96 -7.28
C SER A 124 23.38 -6.27 -8.65
N ILE A 125 22.87 -5.04 -8.67
CA ILE A 125 22.80 -4.22 -9.90
C ILE A 125 24.19 -3.90 -10.41
N ARG A 126 25.14 -3.49 -9.55
CA ARG A 126 26.53 -3.24 -9.99
C ARG A 126 27.18 -4.48 -10.58
N GLY A 127 26.98 -5.64 -9.96
CA GLY A 127 27.45 -6.92 -10.48
C GLY A 127 26.90 -7.22 -11.87
N SER A 128 25.59 -7.02 -12.07
CA SER A 128 24.94 -7.21 -13.37
C SER A 128 25.42 -6.23 -14.45
N LEU A 129 25.84 -5.03 -14.05
CA LEU A 129 26.42 -4.01 -14.94
C LEU A 129 27.94 -4.21 -15.19
N GLY A 130 28.59 -5.19 -14.53
CA GLY A 130 30.03 -5.43 -14.63
C GLY A 130 30.92 -4.38 -13.95
N LEU A 131 30.38 -3.66 -12.94
CA LEU A 131 31.01 -2.52 -12.29
C LEU A 131 31.76 -2.88 -10.98
N GLU A 132 31.88 -4.16 -10.65
CA GLU A 132 32.47 -4.62 -9.37
C GLU A 132 33.99 -4.33 -9.26
N HIS A 133 34.70 -4.22 -10.37
CA HIS A 133 36.17 -4.07 -10.37
C HIS A 133 36.67 -2.63 -10.17
N GLN A 134 35.83 -1.61 -10.27
CA GLN A 134 36.28 -0.21 -10.19
C GLN A 134 36.42 0.31 -8.75
N GLN A 135 35.73 -0.26 -7.77
CA GLN A 135 35.84 0.19 -6.38
C GLN A 135 37.08 -0.34 -5.64
N GLN A 136 37.60 -1.51 -6.00
CA GLN A 136 38.83 -2.02 -5.39
C GLN A 136 40.10 -1.22 -5.79
N GLN A 137 40.08 -0.55 -6.94
CA GLN A 137 41.17 0.31 -7.35
C GLN A 137 41.17 1.70 -6.70
N GLN A 138 40.00 2.20 -6.26
CA GLN A 138 39.93 3.51 -5.58
C GLN A 138 40.26 3.44 -4.07
N GLN A 139 40.17 2.26 -3.43
CA GLN A 139 40.57 2.07 -2.03
C GLN A 139 42.09 1.86 -1.84
N ALA A 140 42.83 1.79 -2.91
CA ALA A 140 44.31 1.61 -2.89
C ALA A 140 45.12 2.92 -2.89
N LEU A 141 44.52 4.09 -2.70
CA LEU A 141 45.24 5.34 -2.47
C LEU A 141 45.51 5.52 -0.95
N PRO A 142 46.78 5.62 -0.53
CA PRO A 142 47.10 5.81 0.85
C PRO A 142 46.87 7.26 1.28
N GLY A 143 46.00 7.46 2.24
CA GLY A 143 45.91 8.69 3.01
C GLY A 143 44.57 9.43 2.93
N SER A 144 43.54 8.98 3.59
CA SER A 144 42.54 9.80 4.27
C SER A 144 41.63 8.92 5.14
N THR A 145 42.05 8.64 6.33
CA THR A 145 41.19 8.07 7.41
C THR A 145 40.43 9.22 8.06
N VAL A 146 39.19 9.45 7.67
CA VAL A 146 38.20 10.08 8.54
C VAL A 146 37.22 8.97 8.93
N ALA A 147 37.46 8.38 10.10
CA ALA A 147 36.55 7.45 10.71
C ALA A 147 35.32 8.24 11.22
N LEU A 148 34.16 8.00 10.64
CA LEU A 148 32.89 8.37 11.27
C LEU A 148 32.68 7.46 12.50
N PRO A 149 32.25 7.97 13.66
CA PRO A 149 32.02 7.16 14.83
C PRO A 149 30.88 6.17 14.56
N SER A 150 31.13 4.89 14.88
CA SER A 150 30.12 3.85 14.89
C SER A 150 29.03 4.20 15.93
N PRO A 151 27.75 4.01 15.63
CA PRO A 151 26.71 4.15 16.64
C PRO A 151 26.92 3.11 17.74
N PRO A 152 26.60 3.43 19.02
CA PRO A 152 26.73 2.51 20.12
C PRO A 152 25.85 1.27 19.93
N PRO A 153 26.26 0.08 20.39
CA PRO A 153 25.44 -1.11 20.35
C PRO A 153 24.18 -0.91 21.21
N ILE A 154 23.04 -1.16 20.61
CA ILE A 154 21.76 -1.19 21.34
C ILE A 154 21.62 -2.60 21.89
N ASP A 155 21.94 -2.78 23.17
CA ASP A 155 21.64 -4.00 23.93
C ASP A 155 20.12 -4.03 24.23
N ASP A 156 19.32 -4.48 23.28
CA ASP A 156 17.92 -4.86 23.48
C ASP A 156 17.84 -6.40 23.50
N PRO A 157 17.53 -7.04 24.65
CA PRO A 157 17.44 -8.50 24.77
C PRO A 157 16.26 -9.10 23.95
N SER A 158 15.47 -8.29 23.27
CA SER A 158 14.43 -8.71 22.30
C SER A 158 14.87 -8.59 20.83
N SER A 159 16.14 -8.25 20.57
CA SER A 159 16.65 -8.17 19.21
C SER A 159 16.68 -9.57 18.57
N GLU A 160 15.85 -9.76 17.56
CA GLU A 160 16.00 -10.90 16.65
C GLU A 160 17.43 -10.94 16.10
N PRO A 161 18.02 -12.12 15.90
CA PRO A 161 19.36 -12.21 15.33
C PRO A 161 19.37 -11.47 14.00
N ALA A 162 20.26 -10.49 13.86
CA ALA A 162 20.47 -9.79 12.61
C ALA A 162 20.70 -10.85 11.52
N LEU A 163 19.83 -10.88 10.51
CA LEU A 163 20.01 -11.74 9.35
C LEU A 163 21.37 -11.40 8.75
N VAL A 164 22.33 -12.32 8.89
CA VAL A 164 23.66 -12.17 8.30
C VAL A 164 23.45 -12.07 6.78
N PRO A 165 23.85 -10.97 6.14
CA PRO A 165 23.72 -10.84 4.70
C PRO A 165 24.50 -11.99 4.05
N SER A 166 23.81 -12.79 3.22
CA SER A 166 24.50 -13.75 2.35
C SER A 166 25.44 -12.98 1.41
N ALA A 167 26.58 -13.55 1.07
CA ALA A 167 27.52 -12.94 0.13
C ALA A 167 26.80 -12.64 -1.21
N PRO A 168 27.13 -11.52 -1.90
CA PRO A 168 26.47 -11.17 -3.16
C PRO A 168 26.64 -12.32 -4.16
N SER A 169 25.51 -12.83 -4.64
CA SER A 169 25.47 -13.87 -5.65
C SER A 169 25.52 -13.22 -7.03
N SER A 170 26.38 -13.69 -7.92
CA SER A 170 26.37 -13.32 -9.34
C SER A 170 25.23 -14.02 -10.12
N ALA A 171 24.42 -14.82 -9.43
CA ALA A 171 23.30 -15.53 -10.04
C ALA A 171 22.19 -14.56 -10.44
N ARG A 172 21.56 -14.83 -11.58
CA ARG A 172 20.41 -14.07 -12.10
C ARG A 172 19.22 -14.06 -11.13
N VAL A 173 19.02 -15.14 -10.38
CA VAL A 173 17.95 -15.28 -9.38
C VAL A 173 18.56 -15.19 -8.00
N GLN A 174 18.12 -14.20 -7.24
CA GLN A 174 18.58 -13.92 -5.87
C GLN A 174 17.34 -13.81 -4.96
N VAL A 175 16.73 -14.94 -4.69
CA VAL A 175 15.52 -15.03 -3.86
C VAL A 175 15.81 -15.95 -2.69
N GLY A 176 15.59 -15.45 -1.48
CA GLY A 176 15.74 -16.18 -0.22
C GLY A 176 14.42 -16.26 0.52
N ASP A 177 14.47 -16.28 1.84
CA ASP A 177 13.29 -16.36 2.70
C ASP A 177 12.28 -15.24 2.41
N SER A 178 11.00 -15.52 2.70
CA SER A 178 9.90 -14.59 2.54
C SER A 178 9.91 -13.43 3.55
N THR A 179 10.86 -13.42 4.48
CA THR A 179 10.94 -12.42 5.54
C THR A 179 11.51 -11.10 5.04
N VAL A 180 10.69 -10.05 5.06
CA VAL A 180 11.17 -8.67 4.85
C VAL A 180 11.79 -8.17 6.15
N ALA A 181 13.08 -7.85 6.14
CA ALA A 181 13.75 -7.30 7.32
C ALA A 181 13.27 -5.85 7.57
N PHE A 182 12.96 -5.53 8.82
CA PHE A 182 12.81 -4.14 9.22
C PHE A 182 14.21 -3.50 9.25
N ARG A 183 14.38 -2.49 8.43
CA ARG A 183 15.60 -1.67 8.37
C ARG A 183 15.22 -0.24 8.72
N PRO A 184 16.17 0.58 9.18
CA PRO A 184 15.95 2.01 9.24
C PRO A 184 15.56 2.52 7.84
N GLU A 185 14.31 2.93 7.68
CA GLU A 185 13.76 3.43 6.40
C GLU A 185 13.93 4.95 6.31
N TRP A 186 15.10 5.45 6.70
CA TRP A 186 15.34 6.87 6.91
C TRP A 186 15.49 7.68 5.63
N ASP A 187 16.02 7.06 4.58
CA ASP A 187 16.34 7.75 3.33
C ASP A 187 15.43 7.27 2.22
N ARG A 188 14.19 7.74 2.26
CA ARG A 188 13.22 7.46 1.18
C ARG A 188 13.35 8.47 0.06
N VAL A 189 13.36 7.99 -1.19
CA VAL A 189 13.05 8.83 -2.35
C VAL A 189 11.54 8.80 -2.55
N ARG A 190 10.88 9.93 -2.29
CA ARG A 190 9.42 10.02 -2.32
C ARG A 190 8.89 9.86 -3.75
N LEU A 191 8.02 8.88 -3.94
CA LEU A 191 7.23 8.63 -5.16
C LEU A 191 5.80 9.17 -5.02
N THR A 192 5.36 9.34 -3.78
CA THR A 192 4.07 9.95 -3.45
C THR A 192 4.19 11.47 -3.33
N PRO A 193 3.09 12.23 -3.43
CA PRO A 193 3.09 13.66 -3.19
C PRO A 193 3.72 14.00 -1.84
N ARG A 194 4.46 15.12 -1.78
CA ARG A 194 5.22 15.49 -0.59
C ARG A 194 4.39 15.55 0.69
N HIS A 195 3.13 15.93 0.57
CA HIS A 195 2.20 16.15 1.70
C HIS A 195 1.48 14.87 2.19
N SER A 196 1.53 13.75 1.43
CA SER A 196 0.92 12.49 1.84
C SER A 196 1.92 11.34 1.77
N ALA A 197 2.05 10.55 2.84
CA ALA A 197 3.01 9.46 2.93
C ALA A 197 2.37 8.17 3.42
N TYR A 198 2.83 7.04 2.87
CA TYR A 198 2.55 5.73 3.45
C TYR A 198 3.58 5.39 4.53
N LEU A 199 3.09 5.05 5.72
CA LEU A 199 3.91 4.57 6.84
C LEU A 199 3.58 3.10 7.08
N ARG A 200 4.53 2.22 6.74
CA ARG A 200 4.38 0.79 6.96
C ARG A 200 4.64 0.45 8.41
N VAL A 201 3.62 -0.06 9.11
CA VAL A 201 3.68 -0.33 10.55
C VAL A 201 3.97 -1.78 10.89
N ALA A 202 3.67 -2.71 9.97
CA ALA A 202 3.92 -4.14 10.15
C ALA A 202 4.17 -4.84 8.81
N GLU A 203 4.63 -6.08 8.86
CA GLU A 203 4.87 -6.97 7.73
C GLU A 203 4.31 -8.35 8.00
N GLY A 204 3.83 -9.02 6.94
CA GLY A 204 3.32 -10.37 7.00
C GLY A 204 1.93 -10.48 7.60
N CYS A 205 1.38 -11.69 7.61
CA CYS A 205 0.01 -11.95 8.06
C CYS A 205 -0.10 -13.33 8.69
N ASN A 206 -0.79 -13.41 9.84
CA ASN A 206 -1.07 -14.68 10.52
C ASN A 206 -2.44 -15.26 10.18
N HIS A 207 -3.27 -14.54 9.40
CA HIS A 207 -4.56 -15.06 8.99
C HIS A 207 -4.39 -16.14 7.92
N ALA A 208 -5.15 -17.24 8.10
CA ALA A 208 -5.15 -18.37 7.18
C ALA A 208 -6.38 -18.31 6.25
N CYS A 209 -6.65 -17.13 5.67
CA CYS A 209 -7.74 -17.00 4.70
C CYS A 209 -7.49 -17.93 3.51
N THR A 210 -8.47 -18.78 3.18
CA THR A 210 -8.28 -19.88 2.21
C THR A 210 -8.00 -19.43 0.78
N PHE A 211 -8.33 -18.19 0.44
CA PHE A 211 -8.10 -17.57 -0.88
C PHE A 211 -6.80 -16.78 -0.97
N CYS A 212 -6.03 -16.66 0.12
CA CYS A 212 -4.93 -15.70 0.21
C CYS A 212 -3.58 -16.38 0.28
N SER A 213 -2.69 -16.04 -0.64
CA SER A 213 -1.32 -16.56 -0.71
C SER A 213 -0.30 -15.70 0.06
N ILE A 214 -0.68 -14.53 0.60
CA ILE A 214 0.22 -13.58 1.27
C ILE A 214 1.08 -14.23 2.37
N PRO A 215 0.56 -15.06 3.30
CA PRO A 215 1.40 -15.67 4.32
C PRO A 215 2.56 -16.52 3.77
N GLY A 216 2.37 -17.10 2.59
CA GLY A 216 3.37 -17.94 1.92
C GLY A 216 4.58 -17.16 1.42
N PHE A 217 4.41 -15.91 0.99
CA PHE A 217 5.51 -15.13 0.41
C PHE A 217 5.87 -13.84 1.18
N ARG A 218 5.06 -13.43 2.18
CA ARG A 218 5.38 -12.33 3.11
C ARG A 218 5.71 -12.78 4.52
N GLY A 219 5.50 -14.06 4.82
CA GLY A 219 5.77 -14.64 6.12
C GLY A 219 4.74 -14.26 7.19
N LYS A 220 5.09 -14.58 8.44
CA LYS A 220 4.26 -14.31 9.61
C LYS A 220 4.21 -12.82 9.94
N PHE A 221 3.13 -12.40 10.60
CA PHE A 221 2.95 -11.04 11.07
C PHE A 221 4.04 -10.63 12.06
N ARG A 222 4.58 -9.43 11.86
CA ARG A 222 5.58 -8.79 12.73
C ARG A 222 5.35 -7.29 12.77
N SER A 223 5.17 -6.74 13.96
CA SER A 223 5.09 -5.28 14.17
C SER A 223 6.45 -4.62 13.96
N LYS A 224 6.49 -3.52 13.24
CA LYS A 224 7.68 -2.66 13.15
C LYS A 224 8.05 -2.16 14.56
N PRO A 225 9.34 -2.17 14.95
CA PRO A 225 9.76 -1.70 16.26
C PRO A 225 9.40 -0.23 16.50
N TRP A 226 9.09 0.09 17.78
CA TRP A 226 8.57 1.39 18.19
C TRP A 226 9.45 2.57 17.79
N ALA A 227 10.71 2.58 18.24
CA ALA A 227 11.58 3.73 18.03
C ALA A 227 11.88 4.00 16.54
N PRO A 228 12.26 3.00 15.71
CA PRO A 228 12.41 3.22 14.28
C PRO A 228 11.11 3.69 13.57
N LEU A 229 9.96 3.21 14.05
CA LEU A 229 8.67 3.60 13.46
C LEU A 229 8.35 5.09 13.71
N LEU A 230 8.55 5.57 14.93
CA LEU A 230 8.34 6.98 15.28
C LEU A 230 9.35 7.89 14.58
N GLU A 231 10.63 7.51 14.57
CA GLU A 231 11.66 8.29 13.88
C GLU A 231 11.36 8.42 12.39
N GLU A 232 10.89 7.36 11.75
CA GLU A 232 10.45 7.41 10.35
C GLU A 232 9.26 8.36 10.16
N ALA A 233 8.25 8.29 11.02
CA ALA A 233 7.09 9.17 10.97
C ALA A 233 7.49 10.64 11.12
N GLU A 234 8.36 10.96 12.09
CA GLU A 234 8.89 12.32 12.31
C GLU A 234 9.63 12.83 11.07
N ARG A 235 10.48 12.00 10.45
CA ARG A 235 11.21 12.35 9.22
C ARG A 235 10.28 12.59 8.03
N LEU A 236 9.22 11.77 7.88
CA LEU A 236 8.22 11.96 6.82
C LEU A 236 7.50 13.30 7.00
N VAL A 237 7.11 13.65 8.22
CA VAL A 237 6.44 14.92 8.53
C VAL A 237 7.40 16.10 8.37
N ALA A 238 8.63 16.00 8.85
CA ALA A 238 9.68 17.01 8.63
C ALA A 238 9.98 17.19 7.12
N GLY A 239 9.84 16.13 6.32
CA GLY A 239 9.92 16.14 4.87
C GLY A 239 8.71 16.76 4.17
N GLY A 240 7.67 17.19 4.91
CA GLY A 240 6.49 17.89 4.41
C GLY A 240 5.21 17.06 4.35
N ALA A 241 5.18 15.83 4.88
CA ALA A 241 3.95 15.06 4.97
C ALA A 241 3.02 15.66 6.04
N VAL A 242 1.80 15.97 5.65
CA VAL A 242 0.71 16.38 6.56
C VAL A 242 -0.27 15.25 6.81
N GLU A 243 -0.20 14.20 6.00
CA GLU A 243 -0.98 12.97 6.12
C GLU A 243 -0.06 11.75 6.18
N LEU A 244 -0.30 10.86 7.17
CA LEU A 244 0.30 9.54 7.26
C LEU A 244 -0.77 8.45 7.07
N ASN A 245 -0.62 7.65 6.03
CA ASN A 245 -1.47 6.50 5.76
C ASN A 245 -0.79 5.26 6.34
N LEU A 246 -1.30 4.72 7.44
CA LEU A 246 -0.75 3.53 8.09
C LEU A 246 -1.14 2.29 7.29
N ILE A 247 -0.14 1.49 6.91
CA ILE A 247 -0.30 0.30 6.08
C ILE A 247 0.39 -0.92 6.69
N ALA A 248 -0.25 -2.06 6.53
CA ALA A 248 0.26 -3.41 6.74
C ALA A 248 -0.65 -4.40 5.99
N GLU A 249 -0.40 -5.69 6.06
CA GLU A 249 -1.35 -6.73 5.65
C GLU A 249 -2.50 -6.89 6.68
N ASP A 250 -2.28 -6.44 7.93
CA ASP A 250 -3.28 -6.33 9.00
C ASP A 250 -2.84 -5.20 9.96
N THR A 251 -3.29 -3.99 9.70
CA THR A 251 -2.81 -2.79 10.42
C THR A 251 -3.24 -2.76 11.88
N ASN A 252 -4.48 -3.19 12.19
CA ASN A 252 -4.99 -3.13 13.54
C ASN A 252 -4.48 -4.25 14.46
N GLN A 253 -3.68 -5.20 13.92
CA GLN A 253 -2.96 -6.18 14.72
C GLN A 253 -1.66 -5.60 15.33
N TRP A 254 -1.20 -4.41 14.91
CA TRP A 254 0.06 -3.84 15.38
C TRP A 254 0.16 -3.82 16.90
N GLY A 255 1.28 -4.30 17.43
CA GLY A 255 1.57 -4.40 18.86
C GLY A 255 1.13 -5.71 19.52
N GLN A 256 0.26 -6.53 18.88
CA GLN A 256 -0.24 -7.78 19.47
C GLN A 256 0.82 -8.88 19.60
N ASP A 257 1.84 -8.85 18.75
CA ASP A 257 3.00 -9.76 18.79
C ASP A 257 4.09 -9.30 19.79
N ARG A 258 3.97 -8.09 20.32
CA ARG A 258 4.92 -7.50 21.27
C ARG A 258 4.37 -7.64 22.70
N ARG A 259 5.29 -7.83 23.65
CA ARG A 259 4.93 -7.98 25.07
C ARG A 259 5.28 -6.73 25.90
N ASP A 260 5.33 -5.57 25.25
CA ASP A 260 5.70 -4.29 25.88
C ASP A 260 4.46 -3.43 26.27
N GLY A 261 3.26 -3.98 26.12
CA GLY A 261 2.00 -3.31 26.47
C GLY A 261 1.53 -2.25 25.48
N ARG A 262 2.26 -2.03 24.39
CA ARG A 262 1.91 -1.09 23.33
C ARG A 262 0.97 -1.74 22.34
N ASN A 263 0.03 -0.96 21.81
CA ASN A 263 -0.96 -1.35 20.81
C ASN A 263 -1.17 -0.22 19.81
N LEU A 264 -2.02 -0.44 18.81
CA LEU A 264 -2.28 0.56 17.78
C LEU A 264 -2.85 1.87 18.37
N ALA A 265 -3.71 1.83 19.40
CA ALA A 265 -4.19 3.05 20.04
C ALA A 265 -3.06 3.89 20.64
N THR A 266 -2.09 3.22 21.31
CA THR A 266 -0.88 3.90 21.80
C THR A 266 -0.08 4.53 20.65
N LEU A 267 0.07 3.81 19.53
CA LEU A 267 0.77 4.35 18.36
C LEU A 267 0.08 5.58 17.78
N LEU A 268 -1.25 5.57 17.67
CA LEU A 268 -2.00 6.71 17.16
C LEU A 268 -1.81 7.96 18.02
N ARG A 269 -1.82 7.81 19.37
CA ARG A 269 -1.56 8.93 20.30
C ARG A 269 -0.18 9.54 20.07
N GLU A 270 0.85 8.72 19.98
CA GLU A 270 2.22 9.18 19.78
C GLU A 270 2.41 9.85 18.42
N LEU A 271 1.86 9.28 17.36
CA LEU A 271 1.92 9.91 16.03
C LEU A 271 1.19 11.27 16.02
N SER A 272 0.09 11.39 16.79
CA SER A 272 -0.72 12.60 16.82
C SER A 272 -0.01 13.80 17.43
N VAL A 273 1.02 13.61 18.26
CA VAL A 273 1.78 14.72 18.84
C VAL A 273 2.84 15.27 17.90
N ILE A 274 3.12 14.62 16.78
CA ILE A 274 4.12 15.08 15.80
C ILE A 274 3.64 16.43 15.23
N PRO A 275 4.46 17.50 15.36
CA PRO A 275 4.11 18.82 14.85
C PRO A 275 4.01 18.82 13.31
N GLY A 276 2.97 19.45 12.77
CA GLY A 276 2.73 19.53 11.33
C GLY A 276 1.86 18.39 10.76
N LEU A 277 1.70 17.28 11.46
CA LEU A 277 0.79 16.22 11.07
C LEU A 277 -0.68 16.64 11.27
N ARG A 278 -1.51 16.41 10.25
CA ARG A 278 -2.94 16.74 10.25
C ARG A 278 -3.83 15.51 10.20
N PHE A 279 -3.45 14.49 9.42
CA PHE A 279 -4.25 13.29 9.22
C PHE A 279 -3.43 12.01 9.45
N ILE A 280 -4.03 11.06 10.17
CA ILE A 280 -3.57 9.69 10.30
C ILE A 280 -4.70 8.79 9.82
N ARG A 281 -4.46 8.00 8.79
CA ARG A 281 -5.45 7.11 8.17
C ARG A 281 -5.08 5.66 8.39
N LEU A 282 -6.07 4.84 8.74
CA LEU A 282 -5.93 3.39 8.89
C LEU A 282 -6.40 2.68 7.62
N LEU A 283 -5.50 1.94 6.98
CA LEU A 283 -5.80 1.08 5.83
C LEU A 283 -5.59 -0.39 6.20
N TYR A 284 -6.33 -1.30 5.57
CA TYR A 284 -6.19 -2.76 5.73
C TYR A 284 -6.40 -3.26 7.15
N CYS A 285 -7.54 -2.92 7.74
CA CYS A 285 -7.95 -3.43 9.05
C CYS A 285 -8.69 -4.76 8.90
N TYR A 286 -8.28 -5.78 9.64
CA TYR A 286 -9.02 -7.04 9.72
C TYR A 286 -10.16 -6.91 10.74
N PRO A 287 -11.33 -7.58 10.57
CA PRO A 287 -12.46 -7.47 11.49
C PRO A 287 -12.21 -8.20 12.83
N SER A 288 -11.05 -8.03 13.41
CA SER A 288 -10.59 -8.46 14.72
C SER A 288 -9.70 -7.37 15.30
N TYR A 289 -9.30 -7.51 16.54
CA TYR A 289 -8.38 -6.57 17.24
C TYR A 289 -8.89 -5.13 17.41
N PHE A 290 -10.19 -4.86 17.17
CA PHE A 290 -10.82 -3.58 17.52
C PHE A 290 -11.19 -3.56 19.01
N THR A 291 -10.24 -3.17 19.85
CA THR A 291 -10.47 -2.97 21.27
C THR A 291 -11.29 -1.70 21.52
N ASP A 292 -11.94 -1.61 22.70
CA ASP A 292 -12.64 -0.38 23.10
C ASP A 292 -11.70 0.84 23.13
N GLU A 293 -10.46 0.63 23.56
CA GLU A 293 -9.42 1.66 23.56
C GLU A 293 -9.12 2.18 22.15
N LEU A 294 -8.98 1.28 21.16
CA LEU A 294 -8.73 1.68 19.78
C LEU A 294 -9.92 2.44 19.18
N ILE A 295 -11.14 1.98 19.46
CA ILE A 295 -12.36 2.63 18.98
C ILE A 295 -12.47 4.05 19.57
N GLU A 296 -12.21 4.20 20.87
CA GLU A 296 -12.23 5.50 21.55
C GLU A 296 -11.15 6.44 21.00
N GLU A 297 -9.96 5.92 20.76
CA GLU A 297 -8.87 6.70 20.16
C GLU A 297 -9.24 7.20 18.75
N ILE A 298 -9.82 6.34 17.91
CA ILE A 298 -10.28 6.76 16.58
C ILE A 298 -11.41 7.80 16.71
N ALA A 299 -12.31 7.65 17.67
CA ALA A 299 -13.44 8.56 17.87
C ALA A 299 -13.02 9.94 18.35
N SER A 300 -12.13 10.02 19.36
CA SER A 300 -11.80 11.24 20.09
C SER A 300 -10.61 12.00 19.51
N ASN A 301 -9.67 11.32 18.83
CA ASN A 301 -8.48 11.95 18.29
C ASN A 301 -8.79 12.66 16.97
N GLU A 302 -8.71 13.99 16.96
CA GLU A 302 -9.05 14.82 15.80
C GLU A 302 -8.12 14.60 14.59
N LYS A 303 -6.90 14.12 14.81
CA LYS A 303 -5.96 13.82 13.71
C LYS A 303 -6.17 12.43 13.09
N VAL A 304 -6.90 11.54 13.77
CA VAL A 304 -7.24 10.25 13.21
C VAL A 304 -8.48 10.39 12.34
N ALA A 305 -8.31 10.14 11.04
CA ALA A 305 -9.38 10.21 10.06
C ALA A 305 -10.54 9.28 10.46
N LYS A 306 -11.76 9.78 10.37
CA LYS A 306 -12.97 8.98 10.65
C LYS A 306 -13.28 8.05 9.46
N TYR A 307 -12.28 7.23 9.15
CA TYR A 307 -12.25 6.33 8.01
C TYR A 307 -11.61 5.00 8.41
N ILE A 308 -12.30 3.90 8.15
CA ILE A 308 -11.78 2.54 8.37
C ILE A 308 -11.95 1.72 7.11
N ASP A 309 -10.82 1.25 6.55
CA ASP A 309 -10.81 0.27 5.46
C ASP A 309 -10.73 -1.13 6.04
N MET A 310 -11.83 -1.89 5.91
CA MET A 310 -12.01 -3.22 6.48
C MET A 310 -12.56 -4.19 5.43
N PRO A 311 -11.70 -4.95 4.73
CA PRO A 311 -12.14 -5.95 3.77
C PRO A 311 -12.89 -7.11 4.45
N LEU A 312 -14.19 -7.22 4.23
CA LEU A 312 -15.05 -8.26 4.82
C LEU A 312 -15.08 -9.55 4.01
N GLN A 313 -14.93 -9.44 2.70
CA GLN A 313 -14.90 -10.49 1.68
C GLN A 313 -16.28 -11.10 1.36
N HIS A 314 -17.09 -11.44 2.36
CA HIS A 314 -18.47 -11.93 2.23
C HIS A 314 -19.27 -11.63 3.49
N ILE A 315 -20.56 -12.08 3.55
CA ILE A 315 -21.41 -11.96 4.74
C ILE A 315 -22.17 -13.25 5.09
N ASP A 316 -22.34 -14.17 4.15
CA ASP A 316 -22.95 -15.49 4.44
C ASP A 316 -22.02 -16.34 5.29
N ASN A 317 -22.55 -16.99 6.33
CA ASN A 317 -21.74 -17.74 7.30
C ASN A 317 -21.04 -18.96 6.70
N LEU A 318 -21.64 -19.65 5.74
CA LEU A 318 -21.00 -20.82 5.12
C LEU A 318 -19.84 -20.39 4.21
N VAL A 319 -20.01 -19.29 3.47
CA VAL A 319 -18.94 -18.73 2.65
C VAL A 319 -17.83 -18.16 3.53
N LEU A 320 -18.15 -17.43 4.59
CA LEU A 320 -17.17 -16.92 5.56
C LEU A 320 -16.38 -18.04 6.23
N LEU A 321 -17.05 -19.14 6.61
CA LEU A 321 -16.40 -20.31 7.17
C LEU A 321 -15.46 -20.96 6.17
N ALA A 322 -15.89 -21.12 4.91
CA ALA A 322 -15.05 -21.65 3.84
C ALA A 322 -13.87 -20.75 3.51
N MET A 323 -14.02 -19.42 3.66
CA MET A 323 -12.96 -18.42 3.54
C MET A 323 -12.03 -18.36 4.76
N ASN A 324 -12.33 -19.07 5.85
CA ASN A 324 -11.70 -18.95 7.17
C ASN A 324 -11.71 -17.50 7.69
N ARG A 325 -12.91 -16.90 7.69
CA ARG A 325 -13.16 -15.53 8.14
C ARG A 325 -14.08 -15.52 9.37
N PRO A 326 -14.07 -14.44 10.19
CA PRO A 326 -15.01 -14.29 11.29
C PRO A 326 -16.47 -14.41 10.85
N PRO A 327 -17.34 -15.00 11.67
CA PRO A 327 -18.75 -15.19 11.33
C PRO A 327 -19.49 -13.86 11.21
N ARG A 328 -20.62 -13.88 10.50
CA ARG A 328 -21.49 -12.73 10.26
C ARG A 328 -21.83 -11.96 11.52
N GLU A 329 -22.25 -12.68 12.57
CA GLU A 329 -22.72 -12.09 13.83
C GLU A 329 -21.63 -11.22 14.46
N HIS A 330 -20.39 -11.72 14.49
CA HIS A 330 -19.24 -10.98 14.96
C HIS A 330 -18.99 -9.73 14.11
N THR A 331 -19.00 -9.89 12.79
CA THR A 331 -18.74 -8.82 11.82
C THR A 331 -19.79 -7.72 11.92
N VAL A 332 -21.08 -8.09 11.93
CA VAL A 332 -22.19 -7.12 12.02
C VAL A 332 -22.17 -6.39 13.37
N ALA A 333 -21.93 -7.11 14.47
CA ALA A 333 -21.82 -6.50 15.79
C ALA A 333 -20.67 -5.50 15.86
N LEU A 334 -19.50 -5.83 15.29
CA LEU A 334 -18.37 -4.90 15.20
C LEU A 334 -18.71 -3.66 14.38
N LEU A 335 -19.25 -3.83 13.18
CA LEU A 335 -19.59 -2.71 12.28
C LEU A 335 -20.64 -1.78 12.92
N THR A 336 -21.64 -2.35 13.61
CA THR A 336 -22.64 -1.57 14.35
C THR A 336 -21.98 -0.76 15.46
N LYS A 337 -21.14 -1.40 16.27
CA LYS A 337 -20.39 -0.75 17.36
C LYS A 337 -19.51 0.38 16.85
N LEU A 338 -18.83 0.19 15.72
CA LEU A 338 -17.99 1.23 15.11
C LEU A 338 -18.81 2.45 14.69
N ARG A 339 -19.98 2.23 14.03
CA ARG A 339 -20.86 3.34 13.62
C ARG A 339 -21.47 4.09 14.80
N GLU A 340 -21.82 3.37 15.87
CA GLU A 340 -22.40 3.96 17.08
C GLU A 340 -21.38 4.80 17.88
N ARG A 341 -20.12 4.33 17.91
CA ARG A 341 -19.11 4.94 18.78
C ARG A 341 -18.21 5.96 18.08
N ILE A 342 -18.14 5.95 16.76
CA ILE A 342 -17.30 6.89 15.98
C ILE A 342 -18.20 7.80 15.16
N PRO A 343 -18.52 9.02 15.63
CA PRO A 343 -19.35 9.96 14.88
C PRO A 343 -18.70 10.32 13.52
N GLY A 344 -19.50 10.31 12.46
CA GLY A 344 -19.02 10.67 11.11
C GLY A 344 -18.16 9.61 10.43
N LEU A 345 -18.11 8.38 10.97
CA LEU A 345 -17.31 7.29 10.40
C LEU A 345 -17.74 6.94 8.98
N VAL A 346 -16.79 6.92 8.08
CA VAL A 346 -16.89 6.31 6.75
C VAL A 346 -16.25 4.93 6.79
N LEU A 347 -17.01 3.92 6.36
CA LEU A 347 -16.54 2.54 6.25
C LEU A 347 -16.28 2.20 4.79
N ARG A 348 -15.03 1.81 4.53
CA ARG A 348 -14.64 1.16 3.28
C ARG A 348 -14.56 -0.34 3.48
N THR A 349 -15.08 -1.09 2.51
CA THR A 349 -14.99 -2.55 2.53
C THR A 349 -14.67 -3.11 1.15
N THR A 350 -14.34 -4.39 1.13
CA THR A 350 -14.10 -5.16 -0.10
C THR A 350 -14.80 -6.50 0.01
N PHE A 351 -15.48 -6.91 -1.07
CA PHE A 351 -16.09 -8.21 -1.21
C PHE A 351 -15.49 -9.01 -2.36
N ILE A 352 -15.56 -10.34 -2.24
CA ILE A 352 -15.20 -11.31 -3.28
C ILE A 352 -16.49 -11.95 -3.78
N SER A 353 -16.71 -11.92 -5.07
CA SER A 353 -17.86 -12.50 -5.75
C SER A 353 -17.46 -13.81 -6.43
N GLY A 354 -18.27 -14.84 -6.28
CA GLY A 354 -18.07 -16.14 -6.91
C GLY A 354 -16.97 -16.98 -6.27
N PHE A 355 -16.85 -16.93 -4.94
CA PHE A 355 -16.01 -17.85 -4.19
C PHE A 355 -16.49 -19.30 -4.42
N PRO A 356 -15.59 -20.33 -4.43
CA PRO A 356 -15.99 -21.72 -4.62
C PRO A 356 -17.16 -22.12 -3.72
N GLY A 357 -18.19 -22.76 -4.31
CA GLY A 357 -19.41 -23.15 -3.62
C GLY A 357 -20.42 -22.03 -3.35
N GLU A 358 -20.14 -20.76 -3.66
CA GLU A 358 -21.09 -19.66 -3.49
C GLU A 358 -22.33 -19.85 -4.35
N THR A 359 -23.47 -20.04 -3.71
CA THR A 359 -24.79 -20.19 -4.36
C THR A 359 -25.42 -18.84 -4.70
N GLN A 360 -26.47 -18.85 -5.53
CA GLN A 360 -27.23 -17.63 -5.81
C GLN A 360 -27.95 -17.07 -4.57
N ALA A 361 -28.39 -17.93 -3.66
CA ALA A 361 -29.02 -17.49 -2.41
C ALA A 361 -28.06 -16.69 -1.53
N GLN A 362 -26.84 -17.18 -1.39
CA GLN A 362 -25.77 -16.52 -0.61
C GLN A 362 -25.33 -15.20 -1.25
N HIS A 363 -25.23 -15.15 -2.58
CA HIS A 363 -25.01 -13.88 -3.30
C HIS A 363 -26.15 -12.88 -3.04
N ASN A 364 -27.41 -13.31 -3.12
CA ASN A 364 -28.55 -12.44 -2.84
C ASN A 364 -28.56 -11.93 -1.38
N GLU A 365 -28.08 -12.73 -0.43
CA GLU A 365 -27.89 -12.29 0.95
C GLU A 365 -26.84 -11.21 1.06
N LEU A 366 -25.70 -11.34 0.36
CA LEU A 366 -24.67 -10.31 0.29
C LEU A 366 -25.21 -9.01 -0.33
N VAL A 367 -25.95 -9.08 -1.43
CA VAL A 367 -26.61 -7.91 -2.08
C VAL A 367 -27.57 -7.23 -1.08
N SER A 368 -28.37 -8.02 -0.35
CA SER A 368 -29.31 -7.50 0.65
C SER A 368 -28.58 -6.82 1.82
N PHE A 369 -27.47 -7.38 2.27
CA PHE A 369 -26.64 -6.81 3.32
C PHE A 369 -26.04 -5.47 2.87
N VAL A 370 -25.41 -5.40 1.69
CA VAL A 370 -24.83 -4.15 1.14
C VAL A 370 -25.92 -3.08 1.00
N LYS A 371 -27.09 -3.45 0.48
CA LYS A 371 -28.24 -2.53 0.32
C LYS A 371 -28.73 -1.96 1.66
N SER A 372 -28.75 -2.76 2.71
CA SER A 372 -29.26 -2.34 4.03
C SER A 372 -28.22 -1.60 4.86
N PHE A 373 -26.96 -2.06 4.85
CA PHE A 373 -25.89 -1.48 5.66
C PHE A 373 -25.34 -0.17 5.06
N LYS A 374 -25.28 -0.07 3.72
CA LYS A 374 -24.85 1.11 2.95
C LYS A 374 -23.44 1.58 3.31
N PHE A 375 -22.43 0.81 2.86
CA PHE A 375 -21.05 1.26 2.96
C PHE A 375 -20.83 2.50 2.08
N GLU A 376 -20.16 3.50 2.61
CA GLU A 376 -19.85 4.73 1.87
C GLU A 376 -18.85 4.45 0.75
N ARG A 377 -17.91 3.53 0.99
CA ARG A 377 -16.90 3.07 0.02
C ARG A 377 -16.89 1.54 -0.05
N MET A 378 -16.89 0.99 -1.24
CA MET A 378 -16.85 -0.47 -1.42
C MET A 378 -16.20 -0.85 -2.74
N GLY A 379 -15.26 -1.81 -2.67
CA GLY A 379 -14.75 -2.54 -3.81
C GLY A 379 -15.36 -3.94 -3.91
N CYS A 380 -15.46 -4.47 -5.12
CA CYS A 380 -15.85 -5.86 -5.34
C CYS A 380 -14.98 -6.49 -6.42
N PHE A 381 -14.39 -7.64 -6.11
CA PHE A 381 -13.57 -8.44 -7.03
C PHE A 381 -14.27 -9.75 -7.35
N THR A 382 -14.00 -10.28 -8.52
CA THR A 382 -14.24 -11.70 -8.78
C THR A 382 -13.21 -12.54 -8.03
N TYR A 383 -13.61 -13.72 -7.56
CA TYR A 383 -12.67 -14.68 -7.01
C TYR A 383 -11.59 -15.03 -8.05
N SER A 384 -10.32 -14.94 -7.64
CA SER A 384 -9.15 -15.33 -8.42
C SER A 384 -8.60 -16.65 -7.85
N GLU A 385 -8.41 -17.63 -8.71
CA GLU A 385 -7.79 -18.90 -8.35
C GLU A 385 -6.29 -18.70 -8.22
N GLU A 386 -5.79 -18.70 -6.98
CA GLU A 386 -4.39 -18.46 -6.69
C GLU A 386 -3.67 -19.76 -6.33
N ASP A 387 -2.59 -20.07 -7.05
CA ASP A 387 -1.79 -21.27 -6.84
C ASP A 387 -1.39 -21.45 -5.37
N GLY A 388 -1.50 -22.69 -4.88
CA GLY A 388 -1.11 -23.05 -3.52
C GLY A 388 -2.06 -22.54 -2.44
N THR A 389 -3.23 -21.99 -2.81
CA THR A 389 -4.27 -21.62 -1.84
C THR A 389 -5.30 -22.75 -1.69
N PRO A 390 -5.81 -23.00 -0.47
CA PRO A 390 -6.87 -24.03 -0.29
C PRO A 390 -8.10 -23.79 -1.16
N ALA A 391 -8.48 -22.53 -1.42
CA ALA A 391 -9.66 -22.22 -2.22
C ALA A 391 -9.50 -22.60 -3.70
N ALA A 392 -8.29 -22.61 -4.24
CA ALA A 392 -8.06 -23.07 -5.62
C ALA A 392 -8.34 -24.56 -5.79
N GLU A 393 -8.16 -25.35 -4.73
CA GLU A 393 -8.40 -26.80 -4.70
C GLU A 393 -9.84 -27.17 -4.29
N MET A 394 -10.67 -26.20 -3.90
CA MET A 394 -12.04 -26.47 -3.53
C MET A 394 -12.88 -26.92 -4.72
N PRO A 395 -13.81 -27.88 -4.53
CA PRO A 395 -14.79 -28.22 -5.56
C PRO A 395 -15.77 -27.06 -5.80
N GLU A 396 -16.64 -27.22 -6.79
CA GLU A 396 -17.73 -26.28 -7.09
C GLU A 396 -17.23 -24.87 -7.45
N GLN A 397 -16.17 -24.79 -8.22
CA GLN A 397 -15.67 -23.52 -8.77
C GLN A 397 -16.78 -22.80 -9.56
N VAL A 398 -17.05 -21.56 -9.18
CA VAL A 398 -18.06 -20.74 -9.87
C VAL A 398 -17.51 -20.27 -11.21
N SER A 399 -18.28 -20.40 -12.29
CA SER A 399 -17.81 -20.02 -13.62
C SER A 399 -17.47 -18.53 -13.71
N PRO A 400 -16.46 -18.12 -14.52
CA PRO A 400 -16.05 -16.73 -14.66
C PRO A 400 -17.20 -15.77 -15.02
N ALA A 401 -18.10 -16.20 -15.92
CA ALA A 401 -19.27 -15.41 -16.31
C ALA A 401 -20.23 -15.14 -15.13
N VAL A 402 -20.40 -16.12 -14.23
CA VAL A 402 -21.24 -15.94 -13.03
C VAL A 402 -20.54 -15.05 -12.00
N ARG A 403 -19.22 -15.23 -11.78
CA ARG A 403 -18.40 -14.36 -10.91
C ARG A 403 -18.54 -12.90 -11.37
N GLN A 404 -18.36 -12.65 -12.68
CA GLN A 404 -18.43 -11.31 -13.26
C GLN A 404 -19.83 -10.68 -13.11
N ARG A 405 -20.88 -11.41 -13.45
CA ARG A 405 -22.26 -10.91 -13.32
C ARG A 405 -22.58 -10.51 -11.87
N ARG A 406 -22.22 -11.35 -10.89
CA ARG A 406 -22.45 -11.08 -9.48
C ARG A 406 -21.66 -9.86 -9.00
N ARG A 407 -20.41 -9.73 -9.43
CA ARG A 407 -19.57 -8.57 -9.16
C ARG A 407 -20.22 -7.30 -9.71
N ASP A 408 -20.69 -7.31 -10.96
CA ASP A 408 -21.27 -6.14 -11.62
C ASP A 408 -22.60 -5.72 -10.96
N GLU A 409 -23.38 -6.67 -10.44
CA GLU A 409 -24.56 -6.37 -9.64
C GLU A 409 -24.22 -5.61 -8.36
N LEU A 410 -23.21 -6.06 -7.62
CA LEU A 410 -22.72 -5.40 -6.39
C LEU A 410 -22.13 -4.02 -6.67
N VAL A 411 -21.33 -3.89 -7.73
CA VAL A 411 -20.75 -2.60 -8.16
C VAL A 411 -21.85 -1.61 -8.55
N SER A 412 -22.86 -2.04 -9.33
CA SER A 412 -23.98 -1.19 -9.71
C SER A 412 -24.84 -0.76 -8.50
N LEU A 413 -24.98 -1.64 -7.51
CA LEU A 413 -25.65 -1.28 -6.25
C LEU A 413 -24.84 -0.23 -5.50
N GLN A 414 -23.52 -0.44 -5.38
CA GLN A 414 -22.63 0.48 -4.68
C GLN A 414 -22.59 1.87 -5.33
N GLN A 415 -22.61 1.96 -6.65
CA GLN A 415 -22.68 3.24 -7.35
C GLN A 415 -23.85 4.10 -6.85
N ARG A 416 -25.05 3.51 -6.73
CA ARG A 416 -26.23 4.21 -6.21
C ARG A 416 -26.10 4.61 -4.73
N ILE A 417 -25.41 3.78 -3.92
CA ILE A 417 -25.16 4.10 -2.51
C ILE A 417 -24.17 5.26 -2.41
N SER A 418 -23.07 5.21 -3.20
CA SER A 418 -22.04 6.24 -3.22
C SER A 418 -22.59 7.57 -3.74
N GLU A 419 -23.43 7.57 -4.78
CA GLU A 419 -24.13 8.75 -5.28
C GLU A 419 -25.00 9.38 -4.18
N GLY A 420 -25.80 8.55 -3.47
CA GLY A 420 -26.64 9.04 -2.37
C GLY A 420 -25.81 9.62 -1.22
N PHE A 421 -24.64 9.05 -0.91
CA PHE A 421 -23.73 9.59 0.08
C PHE A 421 -23.13 10.92 -0.41
N ALA A 422 -22.59 10.99 -1.63
CA ALA A 422 -22.01 12.19 -2.21
C ALA A 422 -23.03 13.36 -2.24
N GLN A 423 -24.27 13.10 -2.70
CA GLN A 423 -25.35 14.07 -2.69
C GLN A 423 -25.70 14.59 -1.30
N SER A 424 -25.60 13.75 -0.26
CA SER A 424 -25.85 14.16 1.13
C SER A 424 -24.81 15.14 1.70
N LEU A 425 -23.67 15.29 1.03
CA LEU A 425 -22.60 16.22 1.39
C LEU A 425 -22.78 17.61 0.76
N VAL A 426 -23.61 17.76 -0.27
CA VAL A 426 -23.86 19.05 -0.93
C VAL A 426 -24.38 20.07 0.07
N GLY A 427 -23.79 21.26 0.07
CA GLY A 427 -24.05 22.36 1.01
C GLY A 427 -23.26 22.28 2.32
N ARG A 428 -22.57 21.17 2.62
CA ARG A 428 -21.72 21.05 3.81
C ARG A 428 -20.35 21.69 3.58
N THR A 429 -19.73 22.15 4.64
CA THR A 429 -18.32 22.59 4.65
C THR A 429 -17.45 21.47 5.21
N LEU A 430 -16.46 21.04 4.42
CA LEU A 430 -15.52 19.96 4.75
C LEU A 430 -14.09 20.48 4.77
N GLU A 431 -13.22 19.83 5.53
CA GLU A 431 -11.77 19.98 5.39
C GLU A 431 -11.29 19.11 4.20
N VAL A 432 -10.56 19.74 3.29
CA VAL A 432 -10.03 19.09 2.08
C VAL A 432 -8.53 19.30 2.02
N LEU A 433 -7.77 18.23 1.91
CA LEU A 433 -6.36 18.24 1.61
C LEU A 433 -6.18 18.46 0.10
N VAL A 434 -5.49 19.51 -0.29
CA VAL A 434 -5.21 19.84 -1.70
C VAL A 434 -4.08 18.94 -2.20
N ASP A 435 -4.39 17.98 -3.07
CA ASP A 435 -3.45 16.90 -3.45
C ASP A 435 -2.69 17.17 -4.75
N ALA A 436 -3.38 17.64 -5.78
CA ALA A 436 -2.80 17.72 -7.11
C ALA A 436 -3.42 18.86 -7.95
N LEU A 437 -2.80 19.11 -9.09
CA LEU A 437 -3.40 19.84 -10.20
C LEU A 437 -3.93 18.81 -11.20
N GLY A 438 -5.17 19.01 -11.65
CA GLY A 438 -5.76 18.27 -12.76
C GLY A 438 -5.12 18.65 -14.11
N GLU A 439 -5.44 17.90 -15.14
CA GLU A 439 -4.92 18.14 -16.50
C GLU A 439 -5.37 19.51 -17.07
N ASP A 440 -6.50 20.02 -16.61
CA ASP A 440 -7.05 21.34 -16.94
C ASP A 440 -6.46 22.49 -16.09
N GLY A 441 -5.56 22.17 -15.16
CA GLY A 441 -4.95 23.11 -14.20
C GLY A 441 -5.81 23.44 -12.99
N GLY A 442 -7.00 22.82 -12.83
CA GLY A 442 -7.82 22.90 -11.63
C GLY A 442 -7.22 22.13 -10.46
N PHE A 443 -7.50 22.55 -9.23
CA PHE A 443 -7.04 21.83 -8.05
C PHE A 443 -7.91 20.62 -7.76
N ILE A 444 -7.26 19.54 -7.31
CA ILE A 444 -7.89 18.30 -6.87
C ILE A 444 -7.48 18.04 -5.42
N GLY A 445 -8.42 17.60 -4.60
CA GLY A 445 -8.17 17.28 -3.21
C GLY A 445 -8.92 16.05 -2.72
N ARG A 446 -8.75 15.73 -1.43
CA ARG A 446 -9.46 14.65 -0.73
C ARG A 446 -9.91 15.12 0.65
N THR A 447 -11.02 14.56 1.11
CA THR A 447 -11.46 14.72 2.49
C THR A 447 -10.80 13.70 3.42
N GLU A 448 -11.04 13.82 4.73
CA GLU A 448 -10.65 12.78 5.69
C GLU A 448 -11.29 11.41 5.39
N TRP A 449 -12.35 11.35 4.60
CA TRP A 449 -13.10 10.15 4.24
C TRP A 449 -12.62 9.46 2.96
N ASP A 450 -11.53 9.96 2.36
CA ASP A 450 -11.08 9.49 1.05
C ASP A 450 -9.58 9.12 1.11
N ALA A 451 -9.30 7.83 0.92
CA ALA A 451 -7.93 7.34 0.84
C ALA A 451 -7.29 7.69 -0.52
N PRO A 452 -5.98 8.00 -0.55
CA PRO A 452 -5.29 8.31 -1.80
C PRO A 452 -5.36 7.14 -2.79
N ASP A 453 -5.47 7.47 -4.07
CA ASP A 453 -5.44 6.56 -5.23
C ASP A 453 -6.63 5.61 -5.41
N VAL A 454 -7.48 5.43 -4.39
CA VAL A 454 -8.53 4.40 -4.41
C VAL A 454 -9.95 4.91 -4.20
N ASP A 455 -10.09 6.05 -3.52
CA ASP A 455 -11.39 6.65 -3.21
C ASP A 455 -11.64 7.90 -4.07
N PRO A 456 -12.86 8.47 -4.04
CA PRO A 456 -13.24 9.67 -4.77
C PRO A 456 -12.36 10.89 -4.47
N ILE A 457 -12.42 11.85 -5.37
CA ILE A 457 -11.71 13.12 -5.29
C ILE A 457 -12.68 14.29 -5.15
N VAL A 458 -12.14 15.43 -4.77
CA VAL A 458 -12.84 16.72 -4.71
C VAL A 458 -12.21 17.65 -5.74
N PHE A 459 -12.99 18.09 -6.72
CA PHE A 459 -12.61 19.18 -7.61
C PHE A 459 -12.77 20.51 -6.87
N LEU A 460 -11.70 21.31 -6.84
CA LEU A 460 -11.65 22.52 -6.02
C LEU A 460 -11.63 23.77 -6.87
N ALA A 461 -12.59 24.64 -6.62
CA ALA A 461 -12.59 26.01 -7.11
C ALA A 461 -12.03 26.99 -6.07
N GLU A 462 -11.25 27.97 -6.50
CA GLU A 462 -10.83 29.09 -5.68
C GLU A 462 -12.02 29.98 -5.32
N ALA A 463 -11.96 30.65 -4.17
CA ALA A 463 -12.96 31.63 -3.81
C ALA A 463 -12.89 32.87 -4.75
N GLU A 464 -14.03 33.46 -5.04
CA GLU A 464 -14.11 34.75 -5.73
C GLU A 464 -13.63 35.91 -4.84
N ASP A 465 -13.74 35.76 -3.52
CA ASP A 465 -13.28 36.74 -2.54
C ASP A 465 -11.75 36.78 -2.45
N PRO A 466 -11.08 37.87 -2.84
CA PRO A 466 -9.64 38.01 -2.78
C PRO A 466 -9.05 37.99 -1.37
N ALA A 467 -9.88 38.10 -0.32
CA ALA A 467 -9.46 37.95 1.07
C ALA A 467 -9.22 36.49 1.46
N VAL A 468 -9.76 35.53 0.70
CA VAL A 468 -9.50 34.10 0.91
C VAL A 468 -8.16 33.74 0.26
N PRO A 469 -7.18 33.20 1.00
CA PRO A 469 -5.89 32.82 0.44
C PRO A 469 -6.06 31.78 -0.67
N ARG A 470 -5.22 31.87 -1.71
CA ARG A 470 -5.20 30.93 -2.81
C ARG A 470 -4.88 29.51 -2.37
N LEU A 471 -5.32 28.53 -3.16
CA LEU A 471 -5.03 27.12 -2.95
C LEU A 471 -3.55 26.82 -3.26
N GLU A 472 -2.94 26.02 -2.39
CA GLU A 472 -1.59 25.48 -2.58
C GLU A 472 -1.58 23.99 -2.26
N LEU A 473 -0.76 23.23 -2.98
CA LEU A 473 -0.63 21.78 -2.76
C LEU A 473 -0.15 21.49 -1.32
N GLY A 474 -0.77 20.50 -0.71
CA GLY A 474 -0.47 20.05 0.65
C GLY A 474 -1.15 20.85 1.76
N GLN A 475 -1.90 21.90 1.44
CA GLN A 475 -2.71 22.60 2.42
C GLN A 475 -4.01 21.86 2.72
N VAL A 476 -4.45 21.94 3.97
CA VAL A 476 -5.81 21.54 4.35
C VAL A 476 -6.67 22.80 4.39
N ARG A 477 -7.74 22.82 3.60
CA ARG A 477 -8.62 23.97 3.44
C ARG A 477 -10.07 23.60 3.74
N ARG A 478 -10.80 24.55 4.31
CA ARG A 478 -12.26 24.43 4.42
C ARG A 478 -12.88 24.73 3.07
N CYS A 479 -13.70 23.81 2.58
CA CYS A 479 -14.36 23.92 1.28
C CYS A 479 -15.84 23.60 1.43
N ARG A 480 -16.71 24.44 0.84
CA ARG A 480 -18.14 24.17 0.76
C ARG A 480 -18.38 23.30 -0.45
N VAL A 481 -19.06 22.18 -0.26
CA VAL A 481 -19.48 21.30 -1.34
C VAL A 481 -20.63 21.95 -2.12
N ASP A 482 -20.40 22.22 -3.39
CA ASP A 482 -21.37 22.89 -4.29
C ASP A 482 -22.13 21.91 -5.15
N GLY A 483 -21.51 20.75 -5.46
CA GLY A 483 -22.07 19.70 -6.30
C GLY A 483 -21.45 18.33 -6.01
N ALA A 484 -22.09 17.30 -6.56
CA ALA A 484 -21.60 15.94 -6.49
C ALA A 484 -21.94 15.16 -7.75
N SER A 485 -21.00 14.34 -8.22
CA SER A 485 -21.22 13.30 -9.23
C SER A 485 -21.61 11.97 -8.57
N ILE A 486 -21.48 10.85 -9.28
CA ILE A 486 -21.70 9.52 -8.69
C ILE A 486 -20.71 9.26 -7.53
N PHE A 487 -19.49 9.76 -7.65
CA PHE A 487 -18.43 9.53 -6.67
C PHE A 487 -17.82 10.82 -6.17
N ASP A 488 -17.43 11.72 -7.08
CA ASP A 488 -16.61 12.88 -6.81
C ASP A 488 -17.46 14.09 -6.41
N LEU A 489 -16.81 15.03 -5.74
CA LEU A 489 -17.42 16.28 -5.26
C LEU A 489 -16.85 17.48 -6.01
N ASP A 490 -17.69 18.50 -6.19
CA ASP A 490 -17.28 19.84 -6.58
C ASP A 490 -17.38 20.74 -5.35
N ALA A 491 -16.34 21.49 -5.03
CA ALA A 491 -16.34 22.34 -3.85
C ALA A 491 -15.56 23.64 -4.07
N THR A 492 -16.00 24.70 -3.41
CA THR A 492 -15.34 26.01 -3.40
C THR A 492 -14.67 26.25 -2.05
N VAL A 493 -13.43 26.74 -2.05
CA VAL A 493 -12.73 27.12 -0.82
C VAL A 493 -13.46 28.27 -0.14
N VAL A 494 -13.57 28.20 1.18
CA VAL A 494 -14.19 29.23 2.03
C VAL A 494 -13.22 29.74 3.08
N ALA A 495 -13.55 30.87 3.71
CA ALA A 495 -12.73 31.51 4.72
C ALA A 495 -12.51 30.64 5.98
#